data_f87ac6b1a9f9f5b774d4529345ed040b
#
_entry.id   f87ac6b1a9f9f5b774d4529345ed040b
#
_cell.length_a   1.000
_cell.length_b   1.000
_cell.length_c   1.000
_cell.angle_alpha   90.00
_cell.angle_beta   90.00
_cell.angle_gamma   90.00
#
_symmetry.space_group_name_H-M   'P 1'
#
loop_
_entity.id
_entity.type
_entity.pdbx_description
1 polymer ?
#
loop_
_entity_poly.entity_id
_entity_poly.type
_entity_poly.pdbx_seq_one_letter_code
_entity_poly.pdbx_strand_id
1 'polypeptide(L)'
;IKERPQEVENREVFGHWELDTMVSFRGQSKGCLATFVERKTRFYVAIKMDDRTKDSMFLAISSLYNTLTSKLLKTFTVDRGKEFACFEQVETEFGIPMYFADAYAAWQRGSNENSNGLLREFFPKKTDLAKVTLDKLTEALMLINNRPRKCLGFKTPFDMFKHEIRKLI
;
A
#
# COMPACT_ATOMS: atom_id res chain seq x y z
N ILE A 1 5.96 -15.76 -5.41
CA ILE A 1 5.70 -14.89 -6.57
C ILE A 1 5.41 -15.70 -7.85
N LYS A 2 5.95 -16.90 -8.00
CA LYS A 2 5.74 -17.76 -9.20
C LYS A 2 4.26 -18.11 -9.47
N GLU A 3 3.44 -18.08 -8.42
CA GLU A 3 1.99 -18.34 -8.52
C GLU A 3 1.16 -17.06 -8.77
N ARG A 4 1.82 -15.90 -8.80
CA ARG A 4 1.14 -14.63 -9.02
C ARG A 4 0.68 -14.53 -10.48
N PRO A 5 -0.60 -14.18 -10.75
CA PRO A 5 -1.10 -14.05 -12.11
C PRO A 5 -0.26 -13.09 -12.97
N GLN A 6 -0.06 -13.41 -14.24
CA GLN A 6 0.72 -12.59 -15.18
C GLN A 6 0.16 -11.17 -15.31
N GLU A 7 -1.16 -11.00 -15.21
CA GLU A 7 -1.83 -9.69 -15.29
C GLU A 7 -1.36 -8.69 -14.21
N VAL A 8 -0.88 -9.21 -13.05
CA VAL A 8 -0.33 -8.38 -11.98
C VAL A 8 0.98 -7.73 -12.41
N GLU A 9 1.80 -8.44 -13.21
CA GLU A 9 3.08 -7.93 -13.71
C GLU A 9 2.89 -6.75 -14.66
N ASN A 10 1.94 -6.86 -15.58
CA ASN A 10 1.71 -5.88 -16.62
C ASN A 10 1.13 -4.57 -16.10
N ARG A 11 0.58 -4.54 -14.86
CA ARG A 11 -0.04 -3.35 -14.26
C ARG A 11 -1.19 -2.76 -15.10
N GLU A 12 -1.84 -3.60 -15.89
CA GLU A 12 -2.96 -3.21 -16.77
C GLU A 12 -4.32 -3.46 -16.14
N VAL A 13 -4.39 -4.40 -15.21
CA VAL A 13 -5.61 -4.77 -14.51
C VAL A 13 -5.68 -4.07 -13.16
N PHE A 14 -6.83 -3.46 -12.88
CA PHE A 14 -7.11 -2.76 -11.63
C PHE A 14 -7.42 -3.73 -10.49
N GLY A 15 -7.01 -3.37 -9.27
CA GLY A 15 -7.30 -4.11 -8.04
C GLY A 15 -6.11 -4.91 -7.48
N HIS A 16 -4.94 -4.83 -8.08
CA HIS A 16 -3.73 -5.46 -7.58
C HIS A 16 -2.88 -4.45 -6.80
N TRP A 17 -2.63 -4.76 -5.52
CA TRP A 17 -1.98 -3.85 -4.59
C TRP A 17 -0.62 -4.36 -4.12
N GLU A 18 0.31 -3.45 -3.92
CA GLU A 18 1.57 -3.70 -3.21
C GLU A 18 1.45 -3.16 -1.79
N LEU A 19 1.89 -3.93 -0.80
CA LEU A 19 1.88 -3.55 0.61
C LEU A 19 3.32 -3.48 1.14
N ASP A 20 3.54 -2.52 2.04
CA ASP A 20 4.82 -2.35 2.74
C ASP A 20 4.59 -1.69 4.10
N THR A 21 5.65 -1.58 4.88
CA THR A 21 5.64 -0.91 6.19
C THR A 21 6.67 0.20 6.21
N MET A 22 6.23 1.42 6.53
CA MET A 22 7.13 2.54 6.80
C MET A 22 7.32 2.68 8.32
N VAL A 23 8.55 2.56 8.80
CA VAL A 23 8.87 2.57 10.22
C VAL A 23 9.44 3.90 10.69
N SER A 24 9.25 4.22 11.97
CA SER A 24 9.90 5.33 12.66
C SER A 24 11.42 5.10 12.76
N PHE A 25 12.17 6.14 13.05
CA PHE A 25 13.61 6.05 13.23
C PHE A 25 13.96 5.17 14.46
N ARG A 26 15.07 4.46 14.36
CA ARG A 26 15.57 3.59 15.44
C ARG A 26 15.74 4.38 16.74
N GLY A 27 15.22 3.88 17.85
CA GLY A 27 15.29 4.55 19.16
C GLY A 27 14.11 5.49 19.46
N GLN A 28 13.19 5.69 18.52
CA GLN A 28 11.92 6.40 18.73
C GLN A 28 10.79 5.39 19.07
N SER A 29 9.55 5.77 18.80
CA SER A 29 8.39 4.91 19.05
C SER A 29 8.37 3.67 18.15
N LYS A 30 7.52 2.70 18.48
CA LYS A 30 7.18 1.54 17.63
C LYS A 30 6.19 1.90 16.52
N GLY A 31 5.62 3.10 16.56
CA GLY A 31 4.63 3.56 15.58
C GLY A 31 5.16 3.50 14.16
N CYS A 32 4.33 3.02 13.25
CA CYS A 32 4.66 2.84 11.85
C CYS A 32 3.41 3.06 10.97
N LEU A 33 3.59 2.99 9.67
CA LEU A 33 2.51 3.09 8.70
C LEU A 33 2.47 1.82 7.86
N ALA A 34 1.29 1.18 7.75
CA ALA A 34 1.01 0.25 6.67
C ALA A 34 0.76 1.06 5.40
N THR A 35 1.46 0.76 4.34
CA THR A 35 1.35 1.48 3.07
C THR A 35 0.86 0.56 1.97
N PHE A 36 -0.05 1.08 1.15
CA PHE A 36 -0.75 0.34 0.11
C PHE A 36 -0.71 1.15 -1.18
N VAL A 37 -0.26 0.55 -2.27
CA VAL A 37 -0.31 1.19 -3.58
C VAL A 37 -1.01 0.29 -4.60
N GLU A 38 -2.01 0.83 -5.28
CA GLU A 38 -2.67 0.15 -6.39
C GLU A 38 -1.78 0.22 -7.63
N ARG A 39 -1.47 -0.93 -8.23
CA ARG A 39 -0.40 -1.07 -9.23
C ARG A 39 -0.68 -0.37 -10.55
N LYS A 40 -1.92 -0.31 -11.01
CA LYS A 40 -2.33 0.30 -12.27
C LYS A 40 -2.40 1.83 -12.16
N THR A 41 -3.10 2.30 -11.15
CA THR A 41 -3.42 3.73 -10.96
C THR A 41 -2.37 4.48 -10.16
N ARG A 42 -1.49 3.78 -9.44
CA ARG A 42 -0.55 4.34 -8.47
C ARG A 42 -1.23 5.01 -7.28
N PHE A 43 -2.54 4.78 -7.11
CA PHE A 43 -3.25 5.31 -5.96
C PHE A 43 -2.66 4.77 -4.66
N TYR A 44 -2.38 5.66 -3.73
CA TYR A 44 -1.58 5.38 -2.55
C TYR A 44 -2.36 5.66 -1.27
N VAL A 45 -2.34 4.71 -0.36
CA VAL A 45 -2.97 4.79 0.96
C VAL A 45 -1.93 4.47 2.03
N ALA A 46 -2.01 5.14 3.17
CA ALA A 46 -1.22 4.81 4.35
C ALA A 46 -2.11 4.83 5.58
N ILE A 47 -1.96 3.82 6.44
CA ILE A 47 -2.74 3.63 7.66
C ILE A 47 -1.79 3.52 8.84
N LYS A 48 -2.04 4.27 9.91
CA LYS A 48 -1.24 4.22 11.12
C LYS A 48 -1.38 2.87 11.81
N MET A 49 -0.25 2.34 12.27
CA MET A 49 -0.16 1.15 13.13
C MET A 49 0.60 1.48 14.40
N ASP A 50 0.21 0.90 15.52
CA ASP A 50 0.89 1.09 16.79
C ASP A 50 2.28 0.46 16.82
N ASP A 51 2.42 -0.65 16.12
CA ASP A 51 3.67 -1.39 15.98
C ASP A 51 3.73 -2.21 14.67
N ARG A 52 4.90 -2.79 14.39
CA ARG A 52 5.15 -3.66 13.23
C ARG A 52 4.88 -5.14 13.58
N THR A 53 3.66 -5.46 13.95
CA THR A 53 3.23 -6.84 14.22
C THR A 53 2.23 -7.35 13.16
N LYS A 54 2.04 -8.67 13.11
CA LYS A 54 1.04 -9.28 12.22
C LYS A 54 -0.38 -8.83 12.57
N ASP A 55 -0.67 -8.64 13.86
CA ASP A 55 -2.00 -8.23 14.33
C ASP A 55 -2.29 -6.78 13.94
N SER A 56 -1.32 -5.87 14.10
CA SER A 56 -1.45 -4.48 13.65
C SER A 56 -1.59 -4.39 12.13
N MET A 57 -0.85 -5.19 11.36
CA MET A 57 -0.98 -5.24 9.91
C MET A 57 -2.34 -5.80 9.48
N PHE A 58 -2.84 -6.85 10.15
CA PHE A 58 -4.17 -7.38 9.89
C PHE A 58 -5.27 -6.33 10.11
N LEU A 59 -5.18 -5.55 11.20
CA LEU A 59 -6.11 -4.45 11.47
C LEU A 59 -6.04 -3.35 10.39
N ALA A 60 -4.85 -3.01 9.91
CA ALA A 60 -4.68 -2.04 8.82
C ALA A 60 -5.30 -2.55 7.51
N ILE A 61 -5.10 -3.82 7.17
CA ILE A 61 -5.73 -4.45 5.99
C ILE A 61 -7.24 -4.49 6.14
N SER A 62 -7.76 -4.83 7.34
CA SER A 62 -9.20 -4.82 7.64
C SER A 62 -9.80 -3.43 7.46
N SER A 63 -9.10 -2.38 7.90
CA SER A 63 -9.53 -0.99 7.71
C SER A 63 -9.60 -0.62 6.23
N LEU A 64 -8.59 -1.02 5.45
CA LEU A 64 -8.61 -0.81 3.99
C LEU A 64 -9.79 -1.55 3.33
N TYR A 65 -9.99 -2.82 3.69
CA TYR A 65 -11.08 -3.65 3.16
C TYR A 65 -12.46 -3.07 3.46
N ASN A 66 -12.66 -2.54 4.67
CA ASN A 66 -13.92 -1.92 5.06
C ASN A 66 -14.16 -0.55 4.38
N THR A 67 -13.09 0.15 4.01
CA THR A 67 -13.17 1.44 3.30
C THR A 67 -13.37 1.26 1.80
N LEU A 68 -12.66 0.29 1.22
CA LEU A 68 -12.75 -0.06 -0.19
C LEU A 68 -13.62 -1.31 -0.34
N THR A 69 -14.49 -1.36 -1.31
CA THR A 69 -15.28 -2.58 -1.56
C THR A 69 -14.38 -3.74 -2.02
N SER A 70 -14.80 -4.97 -1.78
CA SER A 70 -14.08 -6.18 -2.22
C SER A 70 -13.75 -6.19 -3.71
N LYS A 71 -14.56 -5.53 -4.54
CA LYS A 71 -14.33 -5.40 -5.99
C LYS A 71 -13.04 -4.64 -6.34
N LEU A 72 -12.52 -3.81 -5.42
CA LEU A 72 -11.33 -3.00 -5.60
C LEU A 72 -10.05 -3.69 -5.11
N LEU A 73 -10.16 -4.85 -4.48
CA LEU A 73 -9.07 -5.58 -3.81
C LEU A 73 -8.99 -7.01 -4.34
N LYS A 74 -8.19 -7.24 -5.37
CA LYS A 74 -8.02 -8.56 -6.01
C LYS A 74 -6.88 -9.37 -5.41
N THR A 75 -5.71 -8.77 -5.26
CA THR A 75 -4.51 -9.43 -4.72
C THR A 75 -3.63 -8.46 -3.98
N PHE A 76 -2.85 -8.98 -3.05
CA PHE A 76 -1.77 -8.25 -2.39
C PHE A 76 -0.41 -8.86 -2.75
N THR A 77 0.59 -8.00 -3.01
CA THR A 77 2.00 -8.39 -3.14
C THR A 77 2.78 -7.76 -2.00
N VAL A 78 3.50 -8.59 -1.24
CA VAL A 78 4.22 -8.20 -0.03
C VAL A 78 5.67 -8.72 -0.05
N ASP A 79 6.52 -8.24 0.84
CA ASP A 79 7.78 -8.90 1.13
C ASP A 79 7.61 -10.03 2.17
N ARG A 80 8.73 -10.56 2.63
CA ARG A 80 8.75 -11.62 3.65
C ARG A 80 8.87 -11.05 5.07
N GLY A 81 8.39 -9.83 5.29
CA GLY A 81 8.34 -9.23 6.61
C GLY A 81 7.45 -10.03 7.57
N LYS A 82 7.85 -10.13 8.83
CA LYS A 82 7.09 -10.86 9.86
C LYS A 82 5.67 -10.32 10.08
N GLU A 83 5.45 -9.06 9.81
CA GLU A 83 4.13 -8.42 9.88
C GLU A 83 3.13 -9.01 8.88
N PHE A 84 3.61 -9.60 7.77
CA PHE A 84 2.78 -10.27 6.78
C PHE A 84 2.48 -11.74 7.11
N ALA A 85 2.88 -12.23 8.29
CA ALA A 85 2.48 -13.56 8.77
C ALA A 85 0.95 -13.69 9.02
N CYS A 86 0.21 -12.59 8.91
CA CYS A 86 -1.27 -12.58 8.90
C CYS A 86 -1.88 -13.04 7.56
N PHE A 87 -1.09 -13.46 6.57
CA PHE A 87 -1.57 -13.73 5.20
C PHE A 87 -2.68 -14.80 5.14
N GLU A 88 -2.56 -15.89 5.91
CA GLU A 88 -3.59 -16.94 5.95
C GLU A 88 -4.93 -16.41 6.49
N GLN A 89 -4.88 -15.55 7.50
CA GLN A 89 -6.06 -14.91 8.05
C GLN A 89 -6.70 -13.95 7.04
N VAL A 90 -5.90 -13.15 6.33
CA VAL A 90 -6.36 -12.25 5.26
C VAL A 90 -7.04 -13.02 4.14
N GLU A 91 -6.42 -14.11 3.68
CA GLU A 91 -7.00 -14.96 2.62
C GLU A 91 -8.31 -15.62 3.07
N THR A 92 -8.36 -16.10 4.32
CA THR A 92 -9.55 -16.77 4.88
C THR A 92 -10.71 -15.79 5.10
N GLU A 93 -10.44 -14.63 5.70
CA GLU A 93 -11.51 -13.69 6.08
C GLU A 93 -11.97 -12.79 4.91
N PHE A 94 -11.05 -12.40 4.03
CA PHE A 94 -11.35 -11.44 2.95
C PHE A 94 -11.33 -12.07 1.55
N GLY A 95 -10.83 -13.29 1.40
CA GLY A 95 -10.69 -13.94 0.10
C GLY A 95 -9.67 -13.29 -0.82
N ILE A 96 -8.70 -12.54 -0.27
CA ILE A 96 -7.69 -11.81 -1.03
C ILE A 96 -6.36 -12.56 -0.99
N PRO A 97 -5.89 -13.16 -2.10
CA PRO A 97 -4.61 -13.86 -2.15
C PRO A 97 -3.43 -12.91 -1.87
N MET A 98 -2.48 -13.37 -1.06
CA MET A 98 -1.23 -12.64 -0.78
C MET A 98 -0.03 -13.36 -1.43
N TYR A 99 0.69 -12.64 -2.29
CA TYR A 99 1.89 -13.14 -2.97
C TYR A 99 3.14 -12.52 -2.39
N PHE A 100 4.10 -13.36 -2.03
CA PHE A 100 5.37 -12.93 -1.44
C PHE A 100 6.41 -12.69 -2.54
N ALA A 101 7.01 -11.50 -2.56
CA ALA A 101 8.12 -11.19 -3.45
C ALA A 101 9.32 -12.12 -3.19
N ASP A 102 10.06 -12.41 -4.23
CA ASP A 102 11.29 -13.19 -4.12
C ASP A 102 12.35 -12.40 -3.33
N ALA A 103 13.22 -13.12 -2.65
CA ALA A 103 14.34 -12.50 -1.96
C ALA A 103 15.19 -11.68 -2.95
N TYR A 104 15.60 -10.49 -2.53
CA TYR A 104 16.40 -9.55 -3.33
C TYR A 104 15.74 -9.05 -4.64
N ALA A 105 14.44 -9.25 -4.81
CA ALA A 105 13.67 -8.82 -5.98
C ALA A 105 12.83 -7.55 -5.70
N ALA A 106 13.47 -6.46 -5.30
CA ALA A 106 12.81 -5.19 -4.93
C ALA A 106 11.94 -4.65 -6.08
N TRP A 107 12.32 -4.88 -7.35
CA TRP A 107 11.55 -4.45 -8.53
C TRP A 107 10.14 -5.04 -8.59
N GLN A 108 9.89 -6.18 -7.93
CA GLN A 108 8.56 -6.80 -7.86
C GLN A 108 7.56 -5.95 -7.03
N ARG A 109 8.07 -4.98 -6.25
CA ARG A 109 7.31 -4.02 -5.44
C ARG A 109 7.74 -2.57 -5.69
N GLY A 110 8.22 -2.26 -6.88
CA GLY A 110 8.76 -0.93 -7.22
C GLY A 110 7.73 0.21 -7.11
N SER A 111 6.44 -0.08 -7.21
CA SER A 111 5.39 0.96 -7.04
C SER A 111 5.33 1.44 -5.60
N ASN A 112 5.43 0.52 -4.64
CA ASN A 112 5.39 0.86 -3.22
C ASN A 112 6.66 1.60 -2.80
N GLU A 113 7.83 1.14 -3.22
CA GLU A 113 9.11 1.81 -2.93
C GLU A 113 9.10 3.27 -3.41
N ASN A 114 8.63 3.52 -4.64
CA ASN A 114 8.51 4.87 -5.18
C ASN A 114 7.51 5.73 -4.36
N SER A 115 6.34 5.18 -4.03
CA SER A 115 5.32 5.91 -3.27
C SER A 115 5.74 6.19 -1.84
N ASN A 116 6.44 5.24 -1.20
CA ASN A 116 7.06 5.46 0.12
C ASN A 116 8.13 6.56 0.06
N GLY A 117 8.90 6.64 -1.02
CA GLY A 117 9.85 7.73 -1.26
C GLY A 117 9.16 9.11 -1.27
N LEU A 118 8.01 9.22 -1.92
CA LEU A 118 7.23 10.46 -1.93
C LEU A 118 6.66 10.81 -0.55
N LEU A 119 6.17 9.81 0.20
CA LEU A 119 5.68 10.06 1.55
C LEU A 119 6.81 10.51 2.49
N ARG A 120 8.05 10.06 2.25
CA ARG A 120 9.24 10.50 2.98
C ARG A 120 9.62 11.97 2.71
N GLU A 121 9.13 12.59 1.65
CA GLU A 121 9.25 14.05 1.45
C GLU A 121 8.49 14.82 2.55
N PHE A 122 7.35 14.28 3.01
CA PHE A 122 6.52 14.86 4.10
C PHE A 122 6.97 14.39 5.48
N PHE A 123 7.36 13.14 5.60
CA PHE A 123 7.79 12.50 6.85
C PHE A 123 9.18 11.89 6.68
N PRO A 124 10.25 12.70 6.80
CA PRO A 124 11.64 12.23 6.63
C PRO A 124 11.99 11.07 7.58
N LYS A 125 13.08 10.36 7.29
CA LYS A 125 13.47 9.12 8.03
C LYS A 125 13.60 9.30 9.55
N LYS A 126 13.89 10.51 10.04
CA LYS A 126 13.98 10.81 11.48
C LYS A 126 12.63 11.13 12.15
N THR A 127 11.53 11.14 11.42
CA THR A 127 10.20 11.41 11.96
C THR A 127 9.73 10.26 12.83
N ASP A 128 9.19 10.58 14.01
CA ASP A 128 8.43 9.65 14.84
C ASP A 128 7.00 9.54 14.29
N LEU A 129 6.72 8.44 13.61
CA LEU A 129 5.43 8.24 12.93
C LEU A 129 4.25 8.08 13.90
N ALA A 130 4.50 7.71 15.16
CA ALA A 130 3.44 7.70 16.18
C ALA A 130 2.87 9.09 16.44
N LYS A 131 3.69 10.14 16.30
CA LYS A 131 3.30 11.55 16.54
C LYS A 131 2.68 12.22 15.33
N VAL A 132 2.72 11.59 14.15
CA VAL A 132 2.06 12.13 12.95
C VAL A 132 0.55 12.08 13.14
N THR A 133 -0.12 13.22 13.02
CA THR A 133 -1.58 13.30 13.14
C THR A 133 -2.27 12.74 11.88
N LEU A 134 -3.52 12.30 12.02
CA LEU A 134 -4.31 11.84 10.88
C LEU A 134 -4.51 12.96 9.86
N ASP A 135 -4.69 14.21 10.29
CA ASP A 135 -4.85 15.36 9.39
C ASP A 135 -3.61 15.58 8.52
N LYS A 136 -2.42 15.56 9.12
CA LYS A 136 -1.15 15.67 8.37
C LYS A 136 -0.92 14.51 7.41
N LEU A 137 -1.26 13.29 7.83
CA LEU A 137 -1.14 12.12 6.98
C LEU A 137 -2.12 12.22 5.79
N THR A 138 -3.36 12.60 6.04
CA THR A 138 -4.39 12.78 5.00
C THR A 138 -3.98 13.86 4.01
N GLU A 139 -3.48 15.00 4.48
CA GLU A 139 -2.97 16.07 3.62
C GLU A 139 -1.83 15.59 2.71
N ALA A 140 -0.84 14.89 3.26
CA ALA A 140 0.26 14.34 2.49
C ALA A 140 -0.23 13.35 1.41
N LEU A 141 -1.15 12.45 1.76
CA LEU A 141 -1.74 11.49 0.82
C LEU A 141 -2.54 12.18 -0.29
N MET A 142 -3.30 13.23 0.05
CA MET A 142 -4.01 14.04 -0.96
C MET A 142 -3.04 14.68 -1.94
N LEU A 143 -1.96 15.28 -1.47
CA LEU A 143 -0.95 15.91 -2.31
C LEU A 143 -0.25 14.88 -3.20
N ILE A 144 0.10 13.70 -2.67
CA ILE A 144 0.72 12.61 -3.43
C ILE A 144 -0.22 12.09 -4.52
N ASN A 145 -1.49 11.82 -4.18
CA ASN A 145 -2.47 11.26 -5.11
C ASN A 145 -2.97 12.27 -6.16
N ASN A 146 -2.80 13.57 -5.94
CA ASN A 146 -3.12 14.63 -6.89
C ASN A 146 -1.89 15.15 -7.66
N ARG A 147 -0.71 14.55 -7.47
CA ARG A 147 0.49 14.88 -8.24
C ARG A 147 0.49 14.14 -9.57
N PRO A 148 0.56 14.84 -10.73
CA PRO A 148 0.67 14.19 -12.03
C PRO A 148 1.87 13.26 -12.12
N ARG A 149 1.69 12.09 -12.75
CA ARG A 149 2.75 11.08 -12.91
C ARG A 149 3.08 10.86 -14.38
N LYS A 150 4.36 10.90 -14.70
CA LYS A 150 4.84 10.60 -16.06
C LYS A 150 4.39 9.21 -16.52
N CYS A 151 4.47 8.20 -15.64
CA CYS A 151 4.05 6.83 -15.94
C CYS A 151 2.53 6.66 -16.16
N LEU A 152 1.74 7.69 -15.85
CA LEU A 152 0.29 7.75 -16.07
C LEU A 152 -0.09 8.73 -17.20
N GLY A 153 0.85 9.09 -18.06
CA GLY A 153 0.63 10.11 -19.09
C GLY A 153 0.30 11.47 -18.50
N PHE A 154 0.95 11.84 -17.39
CA PHE A 154 0.73 13.07 -16.62
C PHE A 154 -0.64 13.20 -15.95
N LYS A 155 -1.43 12.14 -15.91
CA LYS A 155 -2.64 12.06 -15.08
C LYS A 155 -2.25 11.86 -13.62
N THR A 156 -3.18 12.17 -12.71
CA THR A 156 -2.98 11.94 -11.28
C THR A 156 -3.42 10.52 -10.89
N PRO A 157 -2.81 9.92 -9.85
CA PRO A 157 -3.30 8.66 -9.29
C PRO A 157 -4.79 8.71 -8.90
N PHE A 158 -5.24 9.83 -8.34
CA PHE A 158 -6.63 10.02 -7.94
C PHE A 158 -7.59 9.98 -9.13
N ASP A 159 -7.28 10.68 -10.24
CA ASP A 159 -8.12 10.66 -11.43
C ASP A 159 -8.19 9.28 -12.08
N MET A 160 -7.05 8.58 -12.13
CA MET A 160 -6.98 7.22 -12.63
C MET A 160 -7.81 6.25 -11.77
N PHE A 161 -7.71 6.37 -10.45
CA PHE A 161 -8.46 5.55 -9.50
C PHE A 161 -9.97 5.77 -9.64
N LYS A 162 -10.41 7.03 -9.68
CA LYS A 162 -11.83 7.36 -9.93
C LYS A 162 -12.34 6.79 -11.25
N HIS A 163 -11.52 6.87 -12.29
CA HIS A 163 -11.87 6.33 -13.60
C HIS A 163 -12.11 4.81 -13.55
N GLU A 164 -11.23 4.07 -12.87
CA GLU A 164 -11.40 2.62 -12.70
C GLU A 164 -12.63 2.27 -11.85
N ILE A 165 -12.89 3.01 -10.77
CA ILE A 165 -14.10 2.79 -9.95
C ILE A 165 -15.37 2.96 -10.79
N ARG A 166 -15.45 3.99 -11.63
CA ARG A 166 -16.62 4.25 -12.49
C ARG A 166 -16.91 3.12 -13.47
N LYS A 167 -15.92 2.31 -13.84
CA LYS A 167 -16.13 1.14 -14.70
C LYS A 167 -16.74 -0.06 -13.96
N LEU A 168 -16.73 -0.05 -12.63
CA LEU A 168 -17.24 -1.12 -11.78
C LEU A 168 -18.68 -0.89 -11.29
N ILE A 169 -19.21 0.31 -11.50
CA ILE A 169 -20.57 0.73 -11.19
C ILE A 169 -21.42 0.61 -12.44
#